data_546791da1f2df03878ca38b8f2ad2994
#
_entry.id   546791da1f2df03878ca38b8f2ad2994
#
_cell.length_a   1.000
_cell.length_b   1.000
_cell.length_c   1.000
_cell.angle_alpha   90.00
_cell.angle_beta   90.00
_cell.angle_gamma   90.00
#
_symmetry.space_group_name_H-M   'P 1'
#
loop_
_entity.id
_entity.type
_entity.pdbx_description
1 polymer ?
#
loop_
_entity_poly.entity_id
_entity_poly.type
_entity_poly.pdbx_seq_one_letter_code
_entity_poly.pdbx_strand_id
1 'polypeptide(L)'
;RDMKGTVNYSVVGNVAILEVDNPPVNPLSSGVRVGLKECFEKANSDDSITGIILKGAGNAFIAGADISEFGQKVEGPDLHTTLAGIELSEKPVVAAINGPALGGGLETALCCNYRIATQNSFVGLPEVNLGLLPGAGGTQRLPRIIGPDKALTIMLTAEGVQAQKALE
;
A
#
# COMPACT_ATOMS: atom_id res chain seq x y z
N ARG A 1 2.72 24.38 4.39
CA ARG A 1 1.70 23.70 3.55
C ARG A 1 1.17 22.55 4.37
N ASP A 2 -0.13 22.46 4.52
CA ASP A 2 -0.72 21.29 5.17
C ASP A 2 -0.48 20.07 4.27
N MET A 3 0.17 19.04 4.82
CA MET A 3 0.39 17.78 4.09
C MET A 3 -0.96 17.10 3.86
N LYS A 4 -1.19 16.62 2.63
CA LYS A 4 -2.44 15.93 2.28
C LYS A 4 -2.47 14.52 2.85
N GLY A 5 -3.63 14.13 3.39
CA GLY A 5 -3.89 12.80 3.89
C GLY A 5 -3.25 12.53 5.25
N THR A 6 -3.77 11.53 5.91
CA THR A 6 -3.35 11.09 7.26
C THR A 6 -3.35 9.57 7.35
N VAL A 7 -2.77 9.04 8.41
CA VAL A 7 -2.93 7.64 8.83
C VAL A 7 -3.44 7.64 10.26
N ASN A 8 -4.62 7.09 10.46
CA ASN A 8 -5.22 6.95 11.78
C ASN A 8 -4.66 5.70 12.46
N TYR A 9 -4.25 5.84 13.71
CA TYR A 9 -3.73 4.75 14.53
C TYR A 9 -4.73 4.37 15.61
N SER A 10 -5.12 3.11 15.66
CA SER A 10 -5.93 2.55 16.74
C SER A 10 -5.41 1.18 17.15
N VAL A 11 -5.88 0.67 18.29
CA VAL A 11 -5.49 -0.63 18.82
C VAL A 11 -6.72 -1.42 19.19
N VAL A 12 -6.77 -2.67 18.78
CA VAL A 12 -7.80 -3.63 19.18
C VAL A 12 -7.10 -4.86 19.76
N GLY A 13 -7.28 -5.09 21.06
CA GLY A 13 -6.51 -6.10 21.77
C GLY A 13 -5.02 -5.76 21.76
N ASN A 14 -4.22 -6.61 21.12
CA ASN A 14 -2.78 -6.44 20.91
C ASN A 14 -2.41 -6.18 19.44
N VAL A 15 -3.37 -5.77 18.62
CA VAL A 15 -3.16 -5.49 17.19
C VAL A 15 -3.30 -4.01 16.93
N ALA A 16 -2.28 -3.40 16.33
CA ALA A 16 -2.36 -2.03 15.81
C ALA A 16 -3.08 -2.01 14.46
N ILE A 17 -4.02 -1.08 14.30
CA ILE A 17 -4.73 -0.85 13.05
C ILE A 17 -4.32 0.51 12.52
N LEU A 18 -3.71 0.51 11.35
CA LEU A 18 -3.29 1.69 10.60
C LEU A 18 -4.27 1.88 9.44
N GLU A 19 -5.02 2.98 9.49
CA GLU A 19 -6.00 3.31 8.47
C GLU A 19 -5.55 4.52 7.67
N VAL A 20 -5.25 4.32 6.39
CA VAL A 20 -4.92 5.41 5.46
C VAL A 20 -6.19 6.18 5.14
N ASP A 21 -6.18 7.49 5.41
CA ASP A 21 -7.33 8.38 5.21
C ASP A 21 -6.92 9.57 4.33
N ASN A 22 -7.19 9.45 3.06
CA ASN A 22 -6.93 10.47 2.03
C ASN A 22 -7.97 10.35 0.91
N PRO A 23 -9.22 10.77 1.19
CA PRO A 23 -10.32 10.58 0.26
C PRO A 23 -10.08 11.29 -1.09
N PRO A 24 -10.67 10.79 -2.20
CA PRO A 24 -11.63 9.67 -2.23
C PRO A 24 -11.01 8.28 -2.33
N VAL A 25 -9.74 8.13 -2.72
CA VAL A 25 -9.13 6.84 -3.10
C VAL A 25 -7.80 6.55 -2.40
N ASN A 26 -7.50 7.30 -1.36
CA ASN A 26 -6.33 7.10 -0.50
C ASN A 26 -4.98 7.07 -1.24
N PRO A 27 -4.64 8.06 -2.10
CA PRO A 27 -3.33 8.09 -2.73
C PRO A 27 -2.22 8.30 -1.70
N LEU A 28 -1.02 7.78 -2.00
CA LEU A 28 0.20 7.87 -1.17
C LEU A 28 0.82 9.27 -1.24
N SER A 29 0.08 10.27 -0.79
CA SER A 29 0.56 11.64 -0.66
C SER A 29 1.60 11.79 0.46
N SER A 30 2.23 12.96 0.56
CA SER A 30 3.24 13.26 1.58
C SER A 30 2.74 13.01 3.01
N GLY A 31 1.51 13.42 3.34
CA GLY A 31 0.94 13.19 4.68
C GLY A 31 0.69 11.71 4.98
N VAL A 32 0.27 10.94 3.98
CA VAL A 32 0.11 9.48 4.12
C VAL A 32 1.46 8.81 4.34
N ARG A 33 2.50 9.17 3.58
CA ARG A 33 3.83 8.57 3.73
C ARG A 33 4.45 8.88 5.09
N VAL A 34 4.33 10.12 5.56
CA VAL A 34 4.77 10.53 6.91
C VAL A 34 3.98 9.74 7.97
N GLY A 35 2.65 9.69 7.85
CA GLY A 35 1.79 8.97 8.79
C GLY A 35 2.08 7.47 8.84
N LEU A 36 2.33 6.84 7.70
CA LEU A 36 2.75 5.42 7.65
C LEU A 36 4.06 5.22 8.43
N LYS A 37 5.09 6.03 8.15
CA LYS A 37 6.36 5.95 8.86
C LYS A 37 6.17 6.06 10.38
N GLU A 38 5.48 7.11 10.83
CA GLU A 38 5.25 7.35 12.27
C GLU A 38 4.43 6.24 12.94
N CYS A 39 3.39 5.76 12.27
CA CYS A 39 2.54 4.69 12.80
C CYS A 39 3.28 3.34 12.89
N PHE A 40 4.10 3.00 11.89
CA PHE A 40 4.91 1.78 11.94
C PHE A 40 5.99 1.87 13.02
N GLU A 41 6.68 3.00 13.17
CA GLU A 41 7.64 3.24 14.24
C GLU A 41 6.98 3.09 15.62
N LYS A 42 5.80 3.69 15.79
CA LYS A 42 5.02 3.57 17.03
C LYS A 42 4.62 2.13 17.34
N ALA A 43 4.07 1.41 16.35
CA ALA A 43 3.64 0.03 16.55
C ALA A 43 4.81 -0.91 16.83
N ASN A 44 5.95 -0.74 16.14
CA ASN A 44 7.13 -1.57 16.35
C ASN A 44 7.78 -1.32 17.72
N SER A 45 7.74 -0.09 18.25
CA SER A 45 8.32 0.25 19.56
C SER A 45 7.42 -0.10 20.76
N ASP A 46 6.17 -0.49 20.55
CA ASP A 46 5.23 -0.83 21.60
C ASP A 46 5.21 -2.35 21.84
N ASP A 47 5.79 -2.81 22.94
CA ASP A 47 5.88 -4.23 23.30
C ASP A 47 4.49 -4.90 23.47
N SER A 48 3.43 -4.14 23.72
CA SER A 48 2.07 -4.67 23.84
C SER A 48 1.45 -5.02 22.48
N ILE A 49 2.00 -4.50 21.37
CA ILE A 49 1.53 -4.79 20.02
C ILE A 49 2.26 -6.01 19.47
N THR A 50 1.51 -6.98 18.98
CA THR A 50 2.04 -8.24 18.41
C THR A 50 1.79 -8.39 16.91
N GLY A 51 1.03 -7.50 16.31
CA GLY A 51 0.75 -7.49 14.87
C GLY A 51 0.14 -6.18 14.41
N ILE A 52 0.19 -5.95 13.11
CA ILE A 52 -0.24 -4.70 12.48
C ILE A 52 -1.20 -5.02 11.33
N ILE A 53 -2.31 -4.31 11.27
CA ILE A 53 -3.23 -4.32 10.12
C ILE A 53 -3.13 -2.98 9.42
N LEU A 54 -2.89 -3.01 8.12
CA LEU A 54 -2.93 -1.83 7.25
C LEU A 54 -4.19 -1.90 6.39
N LYS A 55 -5.01 -0.85 6.41
CA LYS A 55 -6.24 -0.74 5.64
C LYS A 55 -6.44 0.67 5.09
N GLY A 56 -7.40 0.85 4.20
CA GLY A 56 -7.85 2.16 3.75
C GLY A 56 -9.17 2.58 4.41
N ALA A 57 -9.35 3.87 4.61
CA ALA A 57 -10.64 4.45 4.96
C ALA A 57 -11.60 4.42 3.76
N GLY A 58 -12.89 4.34 4.03
CA GLY A 58 -13.91 4.32 2.99
C GLY A 58 -13.87 3.04 2.13
N ASN A 59 -13.99 3.22 0.81
CA ASN A 59 -14.19 2.14 -0.15
C ASN A 59 -12.95 1.82 -1.01
N ALA A 60 -11.78 2.32 -0.64
CA ALA A 60 -10.52 2.04 -1.32
C ALA A 60 -9.47 1.60 -0.29
N PHE A 61 -8.57 0.72 -0.69
CA PHE A 61 -7.35 0.48 0.07
C PHE A 61 -6.38 1.64 -0.17
N ILE A 62 -5.63 1.60 -1.24
CA ILE A 62 -4.73 2.68 -1.69
C ILE A 62 -4.71 2.63 -3.22
N ALA A 63 -5.09 3.72 -3.88
CA ALA A 63 -5.12 3.79 -5.34
C ALA A 63 -3.94 4.62 -5.88
N GLY A 64 -2.73 4.10 -5.68
CA GLY A 64 -1.53 4.62 -6.30
C GLY A 64 -0.81 5.72 -5.53
N ALA A 65 0.22 6.28 -6.18
CA ALA A 65 0.91 7.47 -5.73
C ALA A 65 0.05 8.72 -6.00
N ASP A 66 0.29 9.79 -5.27
CA ASP A 66 -0.36 11.08 -5.55
C ASP A 66 0.31 11.72 -6.78
N ILE A 67 -0.35 11.59 -7.93
CA ILE A 67 0.16 12.17 -9.19
C ILE A 67 0.26 13.69 -9.17
N SER A 68 -0.45 14.36 -8.27
CA SER A 68 -0.36 15.81 -8.11
C SER A 68 1.01 16.27 -7.53
N GLU A 69 1.74 15.36 -6.93
CA GLU A 69 3.10 15.61 -6.39
C GLU A 69 4.22 15.37 -7.43
N PHE A 70 3.90 14.83 -8.61
CA PHE A 70 4.91 14.54 -9.64
C PHE A 70 5.56 15.84 -10.14
N GLY A 71 6.90 15.81 -10.19
CA GLY A 71 7.69 17.00 -10.57
C GLY A 71 7.82 18.08 -9.49
N GLN A 72 7.25 17.86 -8.31
CA GLN A 72 7.39 18.74 -7.15
C GLN A 72 8.50 18.24 -6.21
N LYS A 73 8.97 19.13 -5.32
CA LYS A 73 9.87 18.73 -4.24
C LYS A 73 9.12 17.78 -3.31
N VAL A 74 9.67 16.58 -3.13
CA VAL A 74 9.12 15.57 -2.21
C VAL A 74 9.24 16.08 -0.77
N GLU A 75 8.13 16.12 -0.06
CA GLU A 75 8.06 16.40 1.36
C GLU A 75 7.92 15.08 2.12
N GLY A 76 8.66 14.92 3.22
CA GLY A 76 8.69 13.66 3.99
C GLY A 76 9.47 12.54 3.31
N PRO A 77 9.30 11.28 3.74
CA PRO A 77 9.96 10.13 3.16
C PRO A 77 9.47 9.91 1.72
N ASP A 78 10.38 9.47 0.85
CA ASP A 78 9.98 8.99 -0.47
C ASP A 78 9.23 7.66 -0.38
N LEU A 79 8.66 7.21 -1.51
CA LEU A 79 7.87 6.00 -1.54
C LEU A 79 8.71 4.75 -1.24
N HIS A 80 9.94 4.67 -1.74
CA HIS A 80 10.83 3.53 -1.46
C HIS A 80 11.16 3.41 0.02
N THR A 81 11.52 4.51 0.67
CA THR A 81 11.79 4.56 2.11
C THR A 81 10.56 4.16 2.92
N THR A 82 9.38 4.64 2.51
CA THR A 82 8.11 4.30 3.17
C THR A 82 7.83 2.80 3.08
N LEU A 83 7.94 2.23 1.89
CA LEU A 83 7.64 0.80 1.66
C LEU A 83 8.70 -0.11 2.32
N ALA A 84 9.97 0.29 2.30
CA ALA A 84 11.01 -0.43 3.02
C ALA A 84 10.72 -0.48 4.54
N GLY A 85 10.21 0.60 5.12
CA GLY A 85 9.79 0.64 6.53
C GLY A 85 8.67 -0.36 6.86
N ILE A 86 7.76 -0.59 5.92
CA ILE A 86 6.70 -1.61 6.07
C ILE A 86 7.30 -3.01 6.00
N GLU A 87 8.12 -3.27 4.99
CA GLU A 87 8.74 -4.59 4.75
C GLU A 87 9.69 -5.01 5.87
N LEU A 88 10.37 -4.04 6.49
CA LEU A 88 11.29 -4.25 7.61
C LEU A 88 10.61 -4.22 8.98
N SER A 89 9.28 -4.16 9.03
CA SER A 89 8.56 -4.22 10.31
C SER A 89 8.94 -5.47 11.10
N GLU A 90 9.28 -5.28 12.37
CA GLU A 90 9.60 -6.38 13.28
C GLU A 90 8.38 -7.21 13.67
N LYS A 91 7.19 -6.68 13.43
CA LYS A 91 5.91 -7.32 13.72
C LYS A 91 5.21 -7.71 12.42
N PRO A 92 4.47 -8.84 12.40
CA PRO A 92 3.74 -9.26 11.20
C PRO A 92 2.72 -8.19 10.79
N VAL A 93 2.68 -7.92 9.49
CA VAL A 93 1.79 -6.93 8.87
C VAL A 93 0.82 -7.62 7.92
N VAL A 94 -0.47 -7.35 8.08
CA VAL A 94 -1.52 -7.80 7.18
C VAL A 94 -2.09 -6.61 6.43
N ALA A 95 -2.07 -6.65 5.09
CA ALA A 95 -2.83 -5.73 4.28
C ALA A 95 -4.29 -6.20 4.19
N ALA A 96 -5.20 -5.42 4.77
CA ALA A 96 -6.64 -5.65 4.66
C ALA A 96 -7.19 -4.80 3.50
N ILE A 97 -7.21 -5.39 2.32
CA ILE A 97 -7.58 -4.73 1.06
C ILE A 97 -9.11 -4.63 0.98
N ASN A 98 -9.64 -3.45 1.28
CA ASN A 98 -11.07 -3.17 1.37
C ASN A 98 -11.66 -2.47 0.14
N GLY A 99 -10.98 -2.52 -0.99
CA GLY A 99 -11.34 -1.90 -2.25
C GLY A 99 -10.16 -1.90 -3.22
N PRO A 100 -10.09 -0.96 -4.18
CA PRO A 100 -8.98 -0.88 -5.11
C PRO A 100 -7.61 -0.76 -4.44
N ALA A 101 -6.67 -1.61 -4.85
CA ALA A 101 -5.25 -1.53 -4.51
C ALA A 101 -4.44 -1.46 -5.82
N LEU A 102 -4.11 -0.25 -6.25
CA LEU A 102 -3.54 0.00 -7.58
C LEU A 102 -2.17 0.67 -7.50
N GLY A 103 -1.29 0.32 -8.43
CA GLY A 103 0.03 0.93 -8.51
C GLY A 103 0.78 0.87 -7.17
N GLY A 104 1.24 2.01 -6.67
CA GLY A 104 1.86 2.10 -5.35
C GLY A 104 1.04 1.50 -4.20
N GLY A 105 -0.29 1.42 -4.34
CA GLY A 105 -1.16 0.75 -3.37
C GLY A 105 -1.01 -0.77 -3.38
N LEU A 106 -0.93 -1.39 -4.55
CA LEU A 106 -0.58 -2.80 -4.64
C LEU A 106 0.86 -3.03 -4.18
N GLU A 107 1.79 -2.17 -4.58
CA GLU A 107 3.19 -2.24 -4.12
C GLU A 107 3.30 -2.17 -2.59
N THR A 108 2.47 -1.34 -1.94
CA THR A 108 2.34 -1.30 -0.47
C THR A 108 1.83 -2.63 0.10
N ALA A 109 0.78 -3.19 -0.47
CA ALA A 109 0.23 -4.48 -0.03
C ALA A 109 1.23 -5.63 -0.21
N LEU A 110 2.05 -5.58 -1.27
CA LEU A 110 3.11 -6.58 -1.54
C LEU A 110 4.25 -6.54 -0.51
N CYS A 111 4.46 -5.42 0.18
CA CYS A 111 5.43 -5.29 1.27
C CYS A 111 4.95 -5.93 2.58
N CYS A 112 3.65 -6.16 2.72
CA CYS A 112 3.06 -6.79 3.90
C CYS A 112 3.29 -8.32 3.88
N ASN A 113 3.32 -8.94 5.07
CA ASN A 113 3.51 -10.38 5.19
C ASN A 113 2.31 -11.16 4.61
N TYR A 114 1.09 -10.67 4.86
CA TYR A 114 -0.15 -11.27 4.39
C TYR A 114 -1.08 -10.25 3.75
N ARG A 115 -1.93 -10.70 2.86
CA ARG A 115 -2.98 -9.93 2.17
C ARG A 115 -4.29 -10.66 2.32
N ILE A 116 -5.31 -9.95 2.79
CA ILE A 116 -6.71 -10.35 2.73
C ILE A 116 -7.47 -9.30 1.94
N ALA A 117 -8.49 -9.69 1.21
CA ALA A 117 -9.26 -8.77 0.37
C ALA A 117 -10.76 -9.05 0.46
N THR A 118 -11.55 -7.98 0.41
CA THR A 118 -12.99 -8.11 0.23
C THR A 118 -13.31 -8.59 -1.20
N GLN A 119 -14.44 -9.25 -1.37
CA GLN A 119 -14.84 -9.79 -2.69
C GLN A 119 -14.92 -8.73 -3.80
N ASN A 120 -15.24 -7.50 -3.44
CA ASN A 120 -15.36 -6.39 -4.38
C ASN A 120 -14.03 -5.67 -4.63
N SER A 121 -12.95 -6.12 -4.02
CA SER A 121 -11.62 -5.55 -4.23
C SER A 121 -11.04 -6.01 -5.57
N PHE A 122 -10.17 -5.16 -6.10
CA PHE A 122 -9.32 -5.52 -7.22
C PHE A 122 -7.94 -4.91 -7.06
N VAL A 123 -6.95 -5.54 -7.66
CA VAL A 123 -5.54 -5.14 -7.58
C VAL A 123 -4.96 -4.98 -8.97
N GLY A 124 -3.93 -4.18 -9.13
CA GLY A 124 -3.29 -4.01 -10.42
C GLY A 124 -2.11 -3.06 -10.39
N LEU A 125 -1.36 -3.05 -11.49
CA LEU A 125 -0.22 -2.15 -11.72
C LEU A 125 -0.45 -1.37 -13.03
N PRO A 126 -1.27 -0.31 -13.01
CA PRO A 126 -1.68 0.40 -14.21
C PRO A 126 -0.69 1.48 -14.69
N GLU A 127 0.55 1.49 -14.18
CA GLU A 127 1.56 2.52 -14.44
C GLU A 127 1.86 2.71 -15.94
N VAL A 128 1.79 1.65 -16.73
CA VAL A 128 2.04 1.71 -18.18
C VAL A 128 1.06 2.65 -18.91
N ASN A 129 -0.16 2.82 -18.39
CA ASN A 129 -1.13 3.78 -18.93
C ASN A 129 -0.68 5.24 -18.78
N LEU A 130 0.27 5.51 -17.88
CA LEU A 130 0.89 6.81 -17.65
C LEU A 130 2.29 6.91 -18.27
N GLY A 131 2.72 5.90 -19.03
CA GLY A 131 4.07 5.83 -19.58
C GLY A 131 5.15 5.58 -18.52
N LEU A 132 4.77 4.98 -17.38
CA LEU A 132 5.63 4.70 -16.24
C LEU A 132 5.79 3.20 -16.02
N LEU A 133 6.74 2.84 -15.14
CA LEU A 133 6.91 1.50 -14.59
C LEU A 133 6.38 1.47 -13.15
N PRO A 134 6.03 0.27 -12.63
CA PRO A 134 5.80 0.07 -11.19
C PRO A 134 7.11 0.33 -10.41
N GLY A 135 7.28 1.59 -9.99
CA GLY A 135 8.57 2.13 -9.52
C GLY A 135 8.89 1.86 -8.06
N ALA A 136 7.94 1.33 -7.27
CA ALA A 136 8.13 1.09 -5.84
C ALA A 136 8.29 -0.40 -5.49
N GLY A 137 8.84 -1.18 -6.42
CA GLY A 137 9.20 -2.58 -6.22
C GLY A 137 8.19 -3.60 -6.71
N GLY A 138 7.09 -3.17 -7.36
CA GLY A 138 6.12 -4.07 -7.97
C GLY A 138 6.76 -5.00 -9.01
N THR A 139 7.71 -4.49 -9.80
CA THR A 139 8.49 -5.28 -10.76
C THR A 139 9.33 -6.38 -10.12
N GLN A 140 9.57 -6.30 -8.81
CA GLN A 140 10.40 -7.26 -8.07
C GLN A 140 9.55 -8.18 -7.18
N ARG A 141 8.57 -7.62 -6.46
CA ARG A 141 7.77 -8.40 -5.50
C ARG A 141 6.69 -9.24 -6.18
N LEU A 142 5.98 -8.66 -7.15
CA LEU A 142 4.87 -9.37 -7.79
C LEU A 142 5.32 -10.67 -8.49
N PRO A 143 6.38 -10.67 -9.35
CA PRO A 143 6.81 -11.91 -10.02
C PRO A 143 7.34 -12.98 -9.06
N ARG A 144 7.83 -12.60 -7.88
CA ARG A 144 8.24 -13.55 -6.84
C ARG A 144 7.05 -14.23 -6.14
N ILE A 145 5.89 -13.62 -6.19
CA ILE A 145 4.67 -14.14 -5.56
C ILE A 145 3.85 -14.97 -6.55
N ILE A 146 3.64 -14.47 -7.77
CA ILE A 146 2.72 -15.10 -8.74
C ILE A 146 3.40 -15.69 -9.98
N GLY A 147 4.71 -15.60 -10.06
CA GLY A 147 5.50 -15.98 -11.24
C GLY A 147 5.65 -14.85 -12.27
N PRO A 148 6.71 -14.91 -13.09
CA PRO A 148 7.05 -13.81 -14.01
C PRO A 148 6.02 -13.61 -15.12
N ASP A 149 5.42 -14.68 -15.66
CA ASP A 149 4.50 -14.59 -16.80
C ASP A 149 3.20 -13.83 -16.41
N LYS A 150 2.60 -14.20 -15.28
CA LYS A 150 1.40 -13.51 -14.76
C LYS A 150 1.71 -12.07 -14.37
N ALA A 151 2.86 -11.84 -13.71
CA ALA A 151 3.28 -10.50 -13.31
C ALA A 151 3.54 -9.60 -14.52
N LEU A 152 4.20 -10.12 -15.55
CA LEU A 152 4.45 -9.37 -16.78
C LEU A 152 3.14 -9.00 -17.49
N THR A 153 2.19 -9.93 -17.56
CA THR A 153 0.85 -9.66 -18.12
C THR A 153 0.18 -8.50 -17.40
N ILE A 154 0.11 -8.54 -16.07
CA ILE A 154 -0.50 -7.48 -15.25
C ILE A 154 0.18 -6.12 -15.49
N MET A 155 1.51 -6.08 -15.54
CA MET A 155 2.26 -4.84 -15.72
C MET A 155 2.15 -4.26 -17.13
N LEU A 156 2.06 -5.10 -18.17
CA LEU A 156 2.02 -4.66 -19.57
C LEU A 156 0.60 -4.31 -20.04
N THR A 157 -0.42 -4.99 -19.52
CA THR A 157 -1.81 -4.74 -19.94
C THR A 157 -2.52 -3.72 -19.07
N ALA A 158 -1.97 -3.42 -17.89
CA ALA A 158 -2.63 -2.59 -16.88
C ALA A 158 -4.00 -3.13 -16.43
N GLU A 159 -4.31 -4.39 -16.71
CA GLU A 159 -5.58 -4.99 -16.31
C GLU A 159 -5.64 -5.19 -14.81
N GLY A 160 -6.79 -4.81 -14.22
CA GLY A 160 -7.08 -5.08 -12.83
C GLY A 160 -7.46 -6.55 -12.63
N VAL A 161 -6.97 -7.12 -11.54
CA VAL A 161 -7.28 -8.49 -11.13
C VAL A 161 -8.27 -8.47 -9.98
N GLN A 162 -9.44 -9.06 -10.16
CA GLN A 162 -10.46 -9.16 -9.11
C GLN A 162 -9.98 -10.05 -7.96
N ALA A 163 -10.47 -9.78 -6.74
CA ALA A 163 -10.03 -10.48 -5.53
C ALA A 163 -10.13 -12.01 -5.65
N GLN A 164 -11.20 -12.52 -6.25
CA GLN A 164 -11.39 -13.97 -6.46
C GLN A 164 -10.27 -14.56 -7.33
N LYS A 165 -9.87 -13.85 -8.39
CA LYS A 165 -8.78 -14.30 -9.27
C LYS A 165 -7.41 -14.12 -8.63
N ALA A 166 -7.24 -13.09 -7.81
CA ALA A 166 -6.01 -12.85 -7.07
C ALA A 166 -5.73 -13.90 -5.99
N LEU A 167 -6.76 -14.62 -5.53
CA LEU A 167 -6.62 -15.70 -4.54
C LEU A 167 -5.97 -16.96 -5.13
N GLU A 168 -6.12 -17.22 -6.45
CA GLU A 168 -5.54 -18.35 -7.19
C GLU A 168 -4.02 -18.23 -7.40
#